data_6c3c319d44012e363ce07c7d7ae68a78
#
_entry.id   6c3c319d44012e363ce07c7d7ae68a78
#
_cell.length_a   1.000
_cell.length_b   1.000
_cell.length_c   1.000
_cell.angle_alpha   90.00
_cell.angle_beta   90.00
_cell.angle_gamma   90.00
#
_symmetry.space_group_name_H-M   'P 1'
#
loop_
_entity.id
_entity.type
_entity.pdbx_description
1 polymer ?
#
loop_
_entity_poly.entity_id
_entity_poly.type
_entity_poly.pdbx_seq_one_letter_code
_entity_poly.pdbx_strand_id
1 'polypeptide(L)'
;MGSTEIRRLSVTEIAEFNFFTSSFLLVFNFFKEPVFRSDLSISVGELGSLLDHSGPIGESEKYAARIFGADRTYHVTNGSSTSNRVILMASVVRNQVALCDRNCHKSVEQAITMSGAIPAYLIPSRNRYGIIGPIHPARMTSEAVRKTVADNALTVSYTHLRAHETSLHL
;
A
#
# COMPACT_ATOMS: atom_id res chain seq x y z
N MET A 1 22.11 -29.69 37.19
CA MET A 1 22.55 -28.35 36.78
C MET A 1 23.51 -28.56 35.65
N GLY A 2 23.02 -28.52 34.40
CA GLY A 2 23.84 -28.69 33.20
C GLY A 2 24.26 -27.32 32.70
N SER A 3 25.55 -27.04 32.73
CA SER A 3 26.16 -25.87 32.11
C SER A 3 26.03 -25.99 30.59
N THR A 4 25.23 -25.14 30.00
CA THR A 4 25.16 -25.01 28.51
C THR A 4 26.49 -24.37 28.08
N GLU A 5 27.42 -25.19 27.61
CA GLU A 5 28.66 -24.73 27.03
C GLU A 5 28.37 -24.04 25.71
N ILE A 6 28.48 -22.72 25.66
CA ILE A 6 28.37 -21.95 24.43
C ILE A 6 29.61 -22.26 23.60
N ARG A 7 29.46 -23.11 22.59
CA ARG A 7 30.51 -23.46 21.64
C ARG A 7 30.94 -22.19 20.88
N ARG A 8 32.19 -21.77 21.08
CA ARG A 8 32.77 -20.70 20.26
C ARG A 8 33.00 -21.24 18.85
N LEU A 9 32.30 -20.66 17.91
CA LEU A 9 32.51 -20.94 16.48
C LEU A 9 33.89 -20.46 16.06
N SER A 10 34.58 -21.26 15.25
CA SER A 10 35.86 -20.88 14.66
C SER A 10 35.69 -19.80 13.59
N VAL A 11 36.75 -19.03 13.33
CA VAL A 11 36.76 -17.96 12.33
C VAL A 11 36.39 -18.48 10.93
N THR A 12 36.65 -19.73 10.62
CA THR A 12 36.30 -20.38 9.36
C THR A 12 34.82 -20.75 9.26
N GLU A 13 34.16 -21.14 10.34
CA GLU A 13 32.71 -21.38 10.37
C GLU A 13 31.91 -20.09 10.27
N ILE A 14 32.48 -18.96 10.69
CA ILE A 14 31.92 -17.62 10.51
C ILE A 14 32.04 -17.14 9.06
N ALA A 15 33.07 -17.59 8.34
CA ALA A 15 33.30 -17.17 6.95
C ALA A 15 32.29 -17.76 5.95
N GLU A 16 31.70 -18.90 6.21
CA GLU A 16 30.69 -19.53 5.34
C GLU A 16 29.25 -19.05 5.60
N PHE A 17 29.01 -18.34 6.69
CA PHE A 17 27.72 -17.75 7.05
C PHE A 17 27.54 -16.32 6.50
N ASN A 18 27.96 -16.08 5.27
CA ASN A 18 28.66 -14.85 4.89
C ASN A 18 27.88 -13.64 4.46
N PHE A 19 26.61 -13.61 4.21
CA PHE A 19 25.95 -12.34 3.79
C PHE A 19 24.88 -11.89 4.78
N PHE A 20 24.05 -12.79 5.20
CA PHE A 20 22.97 -12.49 6.16
C PHE A 20 23.51 -12.17 7.55
N THR A 21 24.52 -12.89 8.01
CA THR A 21 25.12 -12.71 9.34
C THR A 21 25.91 -11.40 9.44
N SER A 22 26.61 -11.00 8.38
CA SER A 22 27.35 -9.73 8.38
C SER A 22 26.42 -8.54 8.44
N SER A 23 25.31 -8.56 7.68
CA SER A 23 24.31 -7.50 7.72
C SER A 23 23.58 -7.47 9.06
N PHE A 24 23.24 -8.63 9.63
CA PHE A 24 22.62 -8.71 10.96
C PHE A 24 23.56 -8.21 12.05
N LEU A 25 24.84 -8.61 12.04
CA LEU A 25 25.83 -8.14 12.99
C LEU A 25 26.09 -6.63 12.87
N LEU A 26 26.09 -6.09 11.66
CA LEU A 26 26.23 -4.65 11.42
C LEU A 26 25.04 -3.89 12.03
N VAL A 27 23.82 -4.33 11.76
CA VAL A 27 22.60 -3.77 12.34
C VAL A 27 22.60 -3.91 13.86
N PHE A 28 22.91 -5.11 14.37
CA PHE A 28 22.99 -5.35 15.82
C PHE A 28 24.06 -4.49 16.50
N ASN A 29 25.24 -4.34 15.88
CA ASN A 29 26.32 -3.51 16.42
C ASN A 29 25.98 -2.02 16.39
N PHE A 30 25.21 -1.57 15.39
CA PHE A 30 24.78 -0.18 15.27
C PHE A 30 23.65 0.16 16.24
N PHE A 31 22.59 -0.64 16.25
CA PHE A 31 21.39 -0.37 17.06
C PHE A 31 21.42 -0.96 18.46
N LYS A 32 22.27 -1.97 18.71
CA LYS A 32 22.40 -2.71 19.96
C LYS A 32 21.13 -3.52 20.32
N GLU A 33 21.21 -4.20 21.46
CA GLU A 33 20.15 -5.06 22.00
C GLU A 33 18.78 -4.36 22.22
N PRO A 34 18.71 -3.08 22.64
CA PRO A 34 17.43 -2.45 22.92
C PRO A 34 16.46 -2.42 21.74
N VAL A 35 16.94 -2.31 20.50
CA VAL A 35 16.07 -2.28 19.32
C VAL A 35 15.38 -3.63 19.11
N PHE A 36 16.08 -4.73 19.30
CA PHE A 36 15.50 -6.08 19.18
C PHE A 36 14.55 -6.40 20.33
N ARG A 37 14.78 -5.84 21.51
CA ARG A 37 13.89 -5.96 22.66
C ARG A 37 12.66 -5.07 22.57
N SER A 38 12.66 -4.06 21.71
CA SER A 38 11.51 -3.16 21.51
C SER A 38 10.51 -3.69 20.49
N ASP A 39 10.84 -4.74 19.74
CA ASP A 39 9.92 -5.40 18.81
C ASP A 39 8.98 -6.33 19.62
N LEU A 40 8.02 -5.70 20.27
CA LEU A 40 7.06 -6.37 21.13
C LEU A 40 5.66 -6.32 20.50
N SER A 41 4.95 -7.43 20.58
CA SER A 41 3.52 -7.43 20.31
C SER A 41 2.78 -6.65 21.37
N ILE A 42 2.09 -5.58 20.98
CA ILE A 42 1.26 -4.79 21.89
C ILE A 42 -0.14 -5.42 21.94
N SER A 43 -0.42 -6.21 22.98
CA SER A 43 -1.74 -6.80 23.22
C SER A 43 -2.23 -6.51 24.64
N VAL A 44 -1.86 -5.34 25.17
CA VAL A 44 -2.34 -4.86 26.46
C VAL A 44 -3.51 -3.90 26.27
N GLY A 45 -4.57 -4.10 27.04
CA GLY A 45 -5.82 -3.35 26.91
C GLY A 45 -5.66 -1.84 27.04
N GLU A 46 -4.71 -1.39 27.85
CA GLU A 46 -4.43 0.03 28.10
C GLU A 46 -3.89 0.76 26.87
N LEU A 47 -3.22 0.06 25.96
CA LEU A 47 -2.74 0.63 24.68
C LEU A 47 -3.80 0.61 23.58
N GLY A 48 -4.87 -0.11 23.80
CA GLY A 48 -5.95 -0.25 22.84
C GLY A 48 -5.63 -1.20 21.69
N SER A 49 -6.49 -1.21 20.72
CA SER A 49 -6.42 -2.13 19.56
C SER A 49 -6.72 -1.38 18.27
N LEU A 50 -5.92 -1.65 17.23
CA LEU A 50 -6.21 -1.17 15.87
C LEU A 50 -7.51 -1.77 15.32
N LEU A 51 -7.84 -3.00 15.71
CA LEU A 51 -9.06 -3.68 15.25
C LEU A 51 -10.32 -3.07 15.86
N ASP A 52 -10.26 -2.75 17.17
CA ASP A 52 -11.40 -2.23 17.91
C ASP A 52 -11.44 -0.69 17.94
N HIS A 53 -10.43 -0.03 17.37
CA HIS A 53 -10.30 1.44 17.37
C HIS A 53 -10.40 2.02 18.78
N SER A 54 -9.77 1.36 19.76
CA SER A 54 -9.87 1.66 21.17
C SER A 54 -8.57 2.23 21.76
N GLY A 55 -8.65 2.78 22.98
CA GLY A 55 -7.52 3.32 23.71
C GLY A 55 -6.80 4.48 23.00
N PRO A 56 -5.52 4.71 23.28
CA PRO A 56 -4.71 5.77 22.67
C PRO A 56 -4.69 5.71 21.13
N ILE A 57 -4.77 4.53 20.53
CA ILE A 57 -4.84 4.34 19.08
C ILE A 57 -6.14 4.95 18.54
N GLY A 58 -7.28 4.61 19.12
CA GLY A 58 -8.57 5.16 18.72
C GLY A 58 -8.67 6.67 18.93
N GLU A 59 -8.09 7.19 20.01
CA GLU A 59 -8.03 8.65 20.22
C GLU A 59 -7.16 9.35 19.19
N SER A 60 -6.05 8.74 18.79
CA SER A 60 -5.19 9.24 17.73
C SER A 60 -5.91 9.28 16.38
N GLU A 61 -6.70 8.26 16.05
CA GLU A 61 -7.53 8.23 14.83
C GLU A 61 -8.57 9.33 14.82
N LYS A 62 -9.29 9.54 15.93
CA LYS A 62 -10.27 10.64 16.07
C LYS A 62 -9.61 12.02 15.97
N TYR A 63 -8.43 12.16 16.54
CA TYR A 63 -7.67 13.42 16.46
C TYR A 63 -7.22 13.72 15.03
N ALA A 64 -6.68 12.72 14.34
CA ALA A 64 -6.30 12.83 12.93
C ALA A 64 -7.51 13.18 12.05
N ALA A 65 -8.66 12.53 12.26
CA ALA A 65 -9.89 12.85 11.53
C ALA A 65 -10.27 14.32 11.66
N ARG A 66 -10.18 14.89 12.88
CA ARG A 66 -10.46 16.33 13.10
C ARG A 66 -9.49 17.23 12.35
N ILE A 67 -8.18 16.91 12.36
CA ILE A 67 -7.16 17.72 11.67
C ILE A 67 -7.38 17.71 10.17
N PHE A 68 -7.66 16.56 9.60
CA PHE A 68 -7.84 16.39 8.15
C PHE A 68 -9.25 16.68 7.65
N GLY A 69 -10.20 17.02 8.55
CA GLY A 69 -11.59 17.27 8.18
C GLY A 69 -12.30 16.04 7.61
N ALA A 70 -11.91 14.85 8.06
CA ALA A 70 -12.49 13.58 7.62
C ALA A 70 -13.50 13.07 8.65
N ASP A 71 -14.51 12.30 8.21
CA ASP A 71 -15.44 11.64 9.11
C ASP A 71 -14.77 10.60 9.99
N ARG A 72 -13.80 9.88 9.41
CA ARG A 72 -12.99 8.87 10.09
C ARG A 72 -11.58 8.80 9.50
N THR A 73 -10.64 8.40 10.34
CA THR A 73 -9.26 8.08 9.94
C THR A 73 -8.87 6.74 10.51
N TYR A 74 -8.08 5.98 9.78
CA TYR A 74 -7.60 4.67 10.19
C TYR A 74 -6.09 4.61 10.06
N HIS A 75 -5.42 4.14 11.09
CA HIS A 75 -3.98 3.89 11.03
C HIS A 75 -3.68 2.57 10.32
N VAL A 76 -2.90 2.63 9.25
CA VAL A 76 -2.49 1.45 8.49
C VAL A 76 -1.00 1.20 8.74
N THR A 77 -0.70 0.34 9.70
CA THR A 77 0.67 0.04 10.13
C THR A 77 1.50 -0.68 9.06
N ASN A 78 0.84 -1.34 8.12
CA ASN A 78 1.48 -2.07 7.02
C ASN A 78 1.83 -1.18 5.80
N GLY A 79 1.85 0.14 6.02
CA GLY A 79 2.31 1.14 5.06
C GLY A 79 1.28 1.55 4.01
N SER A 80 1.63 2.60 3.26
CA SER A 80 0.79 3.20 2.22
C SER A 80 0.39 2.22 1.10
N SER A 81 1.17 1.19 0.84
CA SER A 81 0.80 0.13 -0.11
C SER A 81 -0.45 -0.62 0.32
N THR A 82 -0.62 -0.86 1.61
CA THR A 82 -1.84 -1.48 2.15
C THR A 82 -2.99 -0.48 2.14
N SER A 83 -2.75 0.80 2.47
CA SER A 83 -3.76 1.85 2.35
C SER A 83 -4.32 1.93 0.93
N ASN A 84 -3.46 1.92 -0.09
CA ASN A 84 -3.89 1.92 -1.50
C ASN A 84 -4.78 0.71 -1.83
N ARG A 85 -4.42 -0.49 -1.34
CA ARG A 85 -5.24 -1.69 -1.55
C ARG A 85 -6.60 -1.58 -0.88
N VAL A 86 -6.63 -1.15 0.38
CA VAL A 86 -7.88 -1.00 1.14
C VAL A 86 -8.81 0.00 0.45
N ILE A 87 -8.31 1.18 0.09
CA ILE A 87 -9.10 2.23 -0.57
C ILE A 87 -9.66 1.73 -1.91
N LEU A 88 -8.81 1.14 -2.75
CA LEU A 88 -9.25 0.68 -4.06
C LEU A 88 -10.23 -0.49 -3.96
N MET A 89 -9.98 -1.47 -3.10
CA MET A 89 -10.88 -2.60 -2.91
C MET A 89 -12.22 -2.19 -2.30
N ALA A 90 -12.26 -1.12 -1.50
CA ALA A 90 -13.49 -0.56 -0.97
C ALA A 90 -14.27 0.29 -2.00
N SER A 91 -13.56 0.88 -2.97
CA SER A 91 -14.14 1.83 -3.93
C SER A 91 -14.48 1.20 -5.28
N VAL A 92 -13.81 0.13 -5.67
CA VAL A 92 -13.93 -0.48 -7.01
C VAL A 92 -14.17 -1.97 -6.88
N VAL A 93 -15.22 -2.44 -7.52
CA VAL A 93 -15.58 -3.87 -7.53
C VAL A 93 -15.29 -4.52 -8.89
N ARG A 94 -15.45 -5.83 -8.95
CA ARG A 94 -15.26 -6.63 -10.17
C ARG A 94 -16.00 -6.03 -11.36
N ASN A 95 -15.31 -5.94 -12.47
CA ASN A 95 -15.80 -5.42 -13.75
C ASN A 95 -16.08 -3.90 -13.80
N GLN A 96 -15.78 -3.16 -12.75
CA GLN A 96 -15.76 -1.70 -12.83
C GLN A 96 -14.44 -1.21 -13.40
N VAL A 97 -14.46 -0.04 -14.05
CA VAL A 97 -13.25 0.57 -14.61
C VAL A 97 -12.55 1.41 -13.55
N ALA A 98 -11.28 1.11 -13.34
CA ALA A 98 -10.39 1.90 -12.49
C ALA A 98 -9.47 2.76 -13.38
N LEU A 99 -9.71 4.07 -13.39
CA LEU A 99 -8.85 5.01 -14.12
C LEU A 99 -7.62 5.34 -13.29
N CYS A 100 -6.43 5.12 -13.82
CA CYS A 100 -5.18 5.39 -13.12
C CYS A 100 -4.07 5.88 -14.06
N ASP A 101 -3.06 6.51 -13.48
CA ASP A 101 -1.81 6.82 -14.19
C ASP A 101 -1.10 5.50 -14.52
N ARG A 102 -0.60 5.37 -15.75
CA ARG A 102 0.22 4.20 -16.14
C ARG A 102 1.52 4.10 -15.35
N ASN A 103 1.94 5.19 -14.72
CA ASN A 103 3.09 5.25 -13.81
C ASN A 103 2.69 5.13 -12.33
N CYS A 104 1.53 4.57 -12.01
CA CYS A 104 1.12 4.38 -10.66
C CYS A 104 2.00 3.34 -9.92
N HIS A 105 2.00 3.41 -8.60
CA HIS A 105 2.73 2.45 -7.79
C HIS A 105 2.12 1.05 -7.93
N LYS A 106 2.96 0.01 -7.90
CA LYS A 106 2.56 -1.40 -8.01
C LYS A 106 1.41 -1.83 -7.08
N SER A 107 1.25 -1.18 -5.94
CA SER A 107 0.15 -1.47 -5.01
C SER A 107 -1.22 -1.13 -5.58
N VAL A 108 -1.31 -0.14 -6.47
CA VAL A 108 -2.52 0.23 -7.21
C VAL A 108 -2.87 -0.87 -8.21
N GLU A 109 -1.89 -1.32 -9.00
CA GLU A 109 -2.09 -2.42 -9.97
C GLU A 109 -2.48 -3.73 -9.27
N GLN A 110 -1.85 -4.02 -8.13
CA GLN A 110 -2.22 -5.18 -7.29
C GLN A 110 -3.66 -5.08 -6.79
N ALA A 111 -4.08 -3.91 -6.32
CA ALA A 111 -5.44 -3.71 -5.84
C ALA A 111 -6.49 -3.84 -6.95
N ILE A 112 -6.21 -3.33 -8.15
CA ILE A 112 -7.06 -3.50 -9.33
C ILE A 112 -7.21 -5.00 -9.66
N THR A 113 -6.10 -5.73 -9.65
CA THR A 113 -6.10 -7.18 -9.88
C THR A 113 -6.92 -7.93 -8.81
N MET A 114 -6.72 -7.58 -7.53
CA MET A 114 -7.43 -8.21 -6.41
C MET A 114 -8.93 -7.94 -6.42
N SER A 115 -9.35 -6.72 -6.79
CA SER A 115 -10.77 -6.37 -6.91
C SER A 115 -11.44 -6.97 -8.16
N GLY A 116 -10.65 -7.40 -9.15
CA GLY A 116 -11.14 -7.82 -10.46
C GLY A 116 -11.65 -6.66 -11.30
N ALA A 117 -11.20 -5.44 -11.00
CA ALA A 117 -11.51 -4.24 -11.78
C ALA A 117 -10.73 -4.22 -13.10
N ILE A 118 -11.15 -3.37 -14.01
CA ILE A 118 -10.54 -3.20 -15.32
C ILE A 118 -9.73 -1.91 -15.32
N PRO A 119 -8.42 -1.98 -15.54
CA PRO A 119 -7.61 -0.78 -15.57
C PRO A 119 -7.84 0.03 -16.85
N ALA A 120 -8.06 1.33 -16.72
CA ALA A 120 -7.96 2.31 -17.77
C ALA A 120 -6.78 3.24 -17.48
N TYR A 121 -5.82 3.31 -18.38
CA TYR A 121 -4.57 4.02 -18.11
C TYR A 121 -4.51 5.38 -18.82
N LEU A 122 -4.21 6.42 -18.04
CA LEU A 122 -3.70 7.67 -18.56
C LEU A 122 -2.20 7.53 -18.77
N ILE A 123 -1.76 7.66 -20.02
CA ILE A 123 -0.37 7.39 -20.39
C ILE A 123 0.43 8.69 -20.32
N PRO A 124 1.47 8.77 -19.45
CA PRO A 124 2.34 9.92 -19.35
C PRO A 124 3.24 10.08 -20.59
N SER A 125 3.74 11.28 -20.77
CA SER A 125 4.76 11.57 -21.78
C SER A 125 6.10 10.92 -21.41
N ARG A 126 7.01 10.82 -22.39
CA ARG A 126 8.40 10.42 -22.18
C ARG A 126 9.32 11.39 -22.91
N ASN A 127 10.43 11.71 -22.31
CA ASN A 127 11.47 12.47 -22.99
C ASN A 127 12.31 11.56 -23.92
N ARG A 128 13.27 12.16 -24.63
CA ARG A 128 14.17 11.45 -25.56
C ARG A 128 15.01 10.33 -24.89
N TYR A 129 15.18 10.38 -23.60
CA TYR A 129 15.92 9.38 -22.80
C TYR A 129 15.02 8.32 -22.19
N GLY A 130 13.71 8.34 -22.49
CA GLY A 130 12.75 7.40 -21.93
C GLY A 130 12.26 7.73 -20.52
N ILE A 131 12.73 8.85 -19.94
CA ILE A 131 12.28 9.28 -18.59
C ILE A 131 10.82 9.68 -18.66
N ILE A 132 10.05 9.19 -17.70
CA ILE A 132 8.62 9.43 -17.60
C ILE A 132 8.39 10.89 -17.18
N GLY A 133 7.54 11.58 -17.94
CA GLY A 133 7.10 12.94 -17.70
C GLY A 133 5.63 13.00 -17.24
N PRO A 134 5.02 14.19 -17.26
CA PRO A 134 3.64 14.37 -16.87
C PRO A 134 2.67 13.79 -17.93
N ILE A 135 1.41 13.56 -17.50
CA ILE A 135 0.31 13.31 -18.42
C ILE A 135 0.00 14.63 -19.15
N HIS A 136 -0.06 14.57 -20.47
CA HIS A 136 -0.33 15.77 -21.28
C HIS A 136 -1.72 16.34 -20.95
N PRO A 137 -1.87 17.68 -20.74
CA PRO A 137 -3.15 18.29 -20.35
C PRO A 137 -4.34 17.91 -21.26
N ALA A 138 -4.12 17.76 -22.55
CA ALA A 138 -5.16 17.33 -23.48
C ALA A 138 -5.74 15.94 -23.17
N ARG A 139 -5.04 15.09 -22.43
CA ARG A 139 -5.53 13.76 -21.98
C ARG A 139 -6.29 13.83 -20.66
N MET A 140 -6.23 14.97 -19.99
CA MET A 140 -6.91 15.23 -18.71
C MET A 140 -8.23 15.99 -18.86
N THR A 141 -8.63 16.29 -20.10
CA THR A 141 -9.95 16.87 -20.36
C THR A 141 -11.06 15.87 -20.07
N SER A 142 -12.24 16.35 -19.67
CA SER A 142 -13.39 15.49 -19.38
C SER A 142 -13.74 14.58 -20.56
N GLU A 143 -13.63 15.09 -21.78
CA GLU A 143 -13.88 14.34 -23.00
C GLU A 143 -12.85 13.21 -23.21
N ALA A 144 -11.56 13.51 -23.08
CA ALA A 144 -10.48 12.53 -23.24
C ALA A 144 -10.56 11.44 -22.15
N VAL A 145 -10.86 11.81 -20.93
CA VAL A 145 -11.05 10.88 -19.82
C VAL A 145 -12.25 9.96 -20.08
N ARG A 146 -13.41 10.52 -20.45
CA ARG A 146 -14.61 9.73 -20.80
C ARG A 146 -14.34 8.77 -21.96
N LYS A 147 -13.62 9.21 -22.98
CA LYS A 147 -13.21 8.36 -24.10
C LYS A 147 -12.31 7.22 -23.62
N THR A 148 -11.28 7.51 -22.83
CA THR A 148 -10.38 6.48 -22.28
C THR A 148 -11.15 5.43 -21.47
N VAL A 149 -12.12 5.85 -20.66
CA VAL A 149 -12.96 4.94 -19.89
C VAL A 149 -13.85 4.11 -20.80
N ALA A 150 -14.50 4.75 -21.79
CA ALA A 150 -15.39 4.07 -22.74
C ALA A 150 -14.64 3.03 -23.59
N ASP A 151 -13.46 3.36 -24.09
CA ASP A 151 -12.64 2.45 -24.88
C ASP A 151 -12.23 1.19 -24.10
N ASN A 152 -12.07 1.31 -22.77
CA ASN A 152 -11.76 0.18 -21.91
C ASN A 152 -13.02 -0.55 -21.40
N ALA A 153 -14.14 0.15 -21.23
CA ALA A 153 -15.42 -0.44 -20.83
C ALA A 153 -16.03 -1.33 -21.92
N LEU A 154 -15.74 -1.07 -23.19
CA LEU A 154 -16.19 -1.90 -24.32
C LEU A 154 -15.63 -3.32 -24.32
N THR A 155 -14.56 -3.56 -23.55
CA THR A 155 -13.99 -4.90 -23.35
C THR A 155 -14.79 -5.72 -22.33
N VAL A 156 -15.74 -5.10 -21.63
CA VAL A 156 -16.55 -5.72 -20.57
C VAL A 156 -17.98 -5.85 -21.03
N SER A 157 -18.56 -7.01 -20.79
CA SER A 157 -19.97 -7.30 -21.08
C SER A 157 -20.91 -6.17 -20.65
N TYR A 158 -21.81 -5.82 -21.51
CA TYR A 158 -22.76 -4.70 -21.51
C TYR A 158 -23.58 -4.46 -20.22
N THR A 159 -23.52 -5.36 -19.27
CA THR A 159 -24.36 -5.33 -18.05
C THR A 159 -23.91 -4.32 -17.01
N HIS A 160 -22.69 -3.77 -17.08
CA HIS A 160 -22.12 -2.90 -16.05
C HIS A 160 -22.13 -1.41 -16.36
N LEU A 161 -22.41 -1.00 -17.61
CA LEU A 161 -22.55 0.42 -17.96
C LEU A 161 -23.70 1.12 -17.23
N ARG A 162 -24.73 0.39 -16.81
CA ARG A 162 -25.85 0.93 -16.05
C ARG A 162 -25.54 1.33 -14.62
N ALA A 163 -24.53 0.72 -13.99
CA ALA A 163 -24.16 1.06 -12.61
C ALA A 163 -23.44 2.43 -12.52
N HIS A 164 -22.83 2.90 -13.60
CA HIS A 164 -22.12 4.17 -13.65
C HIS A 164 -23.01 5.39 -13.81
N GLU A 165 -24.18 5.25 -14.41
CA GLU A 165 -25.11 6.37 -14.58
C GLU A 165 -25.74 6.83 -13.24
N THR A 166 -25.83 5.93 -12.27
CA THR A 166 -26.38 6.25 -10.93
C THR A 166 -25.37 6.90 -9.99
N SER A 167 -24.07 6.74 -10.23
CA SER A 167 -23.01 7.32 -9.40
C SER A 167 -22.63 8.76 -9.79
N LEU A 168 -23.07 9.24 -10.94
CA LEU A 168 -22.80 10.60 -11.43
C LEU A 168 -23.89 11.61 -11.09
N HIS A 169 -24.89 11.21 -10.32
CA HIS A 169 -26.01 12.06 -9.88
C HIS A 169 -26.02 12.32 -8.35
N LEU A 170 -24.90 12.09 -7.67
CA LEU A 170 -24.71 12.49 -6.28
C LEU A 170 -23.68 13.61 -6.18
#